data_507154a2af77e0efa4011ffd785b2d2e
#
_entry.id   507154a2af77e0efa4011ffd785b2d2e
#
_cell.length_a   1.000
_cell.length_b   1.000
_cell.length_c   1.000
_cell.angle_alpha   90.00
_cell.angle_beta   90.00
_cell.angle_gamma   90.00
#
_symmetry.space_group_name_H-M   'P 1'
#
loop_
_entity.id
_entity.type
_entity.pdbx_description
1 polymer ?
#
loop_
_entity_poly.entity_id
_entity_poly.type
_entity_poly.pdbx_seq_one_letter_code
_entity_poly.pdbx_strand_id
1 'polypeptide(L)'
;VTMSKKVYIGCGAGFAGDRYDASIPIVEDFKSINEPKYLMFEVLAERTLAIAQQYRINDASKGYSPYLDYYINPILQDCLEHKIKIISNMGAANPIGAAKRIIEIAKEKKIRKPKIAIVQGDDILNYMSEKDILNSPTMEGLDIKNTKITAANVYLGAFPIANALKKDVDIVIVGRSVDSALALG
;
A
#
# COMPACT_ATOMS: atom_id res chain seq x y z
N VAL A 1 -35.13 10.94 8.43
CA VAL A 1 -33.97 11.46 7.70
C VAL A 1 -32.78 10.64 8.14
N THR A 2 -32.32 9.72 7.29
CA THR A 2 -31.11 8.96 7.54
C THR A 2 -29.93 9.94 7.47
N MET A 3 -29.30 10.21 8.61
CA MET A 3 -28.07 11.01 8.63
C MET A 3 -27.00 10.25 7.84
N SER A 4 -26.55 10.83 6.73
CA SER A 4 -25.42 10.27 5.98
C SER A 4 -24.19 10.27 6.88
N LYS A 5 -23.57 9.09 7.05
CA LYS A 5 -22.31 9.00 7.80
C LYS A 5 -21.25 9.75 6.99
N LYS A 6 -20.67 10.80 7.55
CA LYS A 6 -19.53 11.49 6.97
C LYS A 6 -18.26 10.67 7.21
N VAL A 7 -17.40 10.62 6.20
CA VAL A 7 -16.04 10.10 6.30
C VAL A 7 -15.10 11.14 5.70
N TYR A 8 -13.87 11.18 6.17
CA TYR A 8 -12.83 12.07 5.67
C TYR A 8 -11.71 11.23 5.07
N ILE A 9 -11.35 11.53 3.83
CA ILE A 9 -10.28 10.82 3.11
C ILE A 9 -9.26 11.86 2.66
N GLY A 10 -8.01 11.70 3.11
CA GLY A 10 -6.88 12.50 2.66
C GLY A 10 -5.97 11.70 1.73
N CYS A 11 -5.33 12.37 0.79
CA CYS A 11 -4.32 11.80 -0.08
C CYS A 11 -2.94 12.34 0.30
N GLY A 12 -2.09 11.49 0.85
CA GLY A 12 -0.73 11.85 1.25
C GLY A 12 0.29 11.76 0.13
N ALA A 13 0.01 10.97 -0.91
CA ALA A 13 0.79 10.86 -2.13
C ALA A 13 -0.05 10.26 -3.26
N GLY A 14 0.18 10.71 -4.49
CA GLY A 14 -0.53 10.27 -5.71
C GLY A 14 0.36 9.53 -6.72
N PHE A 15 1.66 9.39 -6.46
CA PHE A 15 2.60 8.60 -7.27
C PHE A 15 3.88 8.27 -6.49
N ALA A 16 4.65 7.31 -6.99
CA ALA A 16 5.92 6.91 -6.38
C ALA A 16 6.96 8.05 -6.44
N GLY A 17 7.41 8.52 -5.27
CA GLY A 17 8.34 9.64 -5.17
C GLY A 17 7.68 11.02 -5.16
N ASP A 18 6.37 11.08 -4.91
CA ASP A 18 5.68 12.34 -4.62
C ASP A 18 6.24 13.00 -3.35
N ARG A 19 5.89 14.26 -3.13
CA ARG A 19 6.36 15.02 -1.95
C ARG A 19 6.03 14.27 -0.65
N TYR A 20 6.98 14.25 0.27
CA TYR A 20 6.86 13.45 1.51
C TYR A 20 6.09 14.16 2.63
N ASP A 21 5.93 15.47 2.52
CA ASP A 21 5.34 16.32 3.55
C ASP A 21 3.85 16.63 3.33
N ALA A 22 3.26 16.18 2.20
CA ALA A 22 1.85 16.47 1.88
C ALA A 22 0.87 15.94 2.92
N SER A 23 1.20 14.82 3.57
CA SER A 23 0.36 14.21 4.61
C SER A 23 0.36 14.99 5.93
N ILE A 24 1.40 15.76 6.23
CA ILE A 24 1.56 16.46 7.52
C ILE A 24 0.41 17.44 7.77
N PRO A 25 0.11 18.41 6.88
CA PRO A 25 -1.01 19.32 7.11
C PRO A 25 -2.37 18.61 7.12
N ILE A 26 -2.54 17.53 6.33
CA ILE A 26 -3.77 16.74 6.33
C ILE A 26 -3.98 16.09 7.70
N VAL A 27 -2.94 15.49 8.27
CA VAL A 27 -2.99 14.87 9.59
C VAL A 27 -3.29 15.93 10.65
N GLU A 28 -2.70 17.12 10.56
CA GLU A 28 -2.97 18.22 11.49
C GLU A 28 -4.45 18.63 11.47
N ASP A 29 -5.03 18.81 10.29
CA ASP A 29 -6.45 19.11 10.14
C ASP A 29 -7.34 17.99 10.70
N PHE A 30 -6.93 16.74 10.48
CA PHE A 30 -7.69 15.56 10.90
C PHE A 30 -7.71 15.35 12.42
N LYS A 31 -6.77 15.92 13.17
CA LYS A 31 -6.74 15.81 14.65
C LYS A 31 -8.02 16.34 15.31
N SER A 32 -8.62 17.38 14.73
CA SER A 32 -9.83 18.01 15.25
C SER A 32 -11.14 17.32 14.85
N ILE A 33 -11.07 16.33 13.92
CA ILE A 33 -12.25 15.66 13.36
C ILE A 33 -12.59 14.42 14.21
N ASN A 34 -13.86 14.25 14.56
CA ASN A 34 -14.34 13.09 15.32
C ASN A 34 -14.86 11.94 14.46
N GLU A 35 -15.26 12.23 13.22
CA GLU A 35 -15.75 11.25 12.26
C GLU A 35 -14.62 10.33 11.78
N PRO A 36 -14.95 9.19 11.13
CA PRO A 36 -13.96 8.30 10.56
C PRO A 36 -13.03 9.02 9.56
N LYS A 37 -11.74 8.81 9.72
CA LYS A 37 -10.66 9.49 8.98
C LYS A 37 -9.70 8.49 8.40
N TYR A 38 -9.39 8.66 7.12
CA TYR A 38 -8.54 7.78 6.37
C TYR A 38 -7.50 8.60 5.59
N LEU A 39 -6.27 8.14 5.61
CA LEU A 39 -5.16 8.74 4.86
C LEU A 39 -4.62 7.70 3.89
N MET A 40 -4.72 7.96 2.60
CA MET A 40 -4.23 7.06 1.58
C MET A 40 -2.90 7.55 0.99
N PHE A 41 -2.07 6.59 0.59
CA PHE A 41 -0.86 6.82 -0.19
C PHE A 41 -0.86 5.88 -1.40
N GLU A 42 -1.02 6.44 -2.58
CA GLU A 42 -0.79 5.75 -3.84
C GLU A 42 0.65 6.04 -4.26
N VAL A 43 1.52 5.02 -4.20
CA VAL A 43 2.97 5.16 -4.43
C VAL A 43 3.56 4.00 -5.23
N LEU A 44 2.73 3.37 -6.09
CA LEU A 44 3.14 2.18 -6.82
C LEU A 44 2.64 2.20 -8.27
N ALA A 45 3.57 2.25 -9.21
CA ALA A 45 3.32 2.03 -10.63
C ALA A 45 3.96 0.70 -11.08
N GLU A 46 3.66 0.25 -12.29
CA GLU A 46 4.19 -0.99 -12.88
C GLU A 46 5.71 -1.01 -12.87
N ARG A 47 6.33 0.09 -13.26
CA ARG A 47 7.78 0.23 -13.27
C ARG A 47 8.37 0.13 -11.86
N THR A 48 7.79 0.80 -10.89
CA THR A 48 8.29 0.78 -9.51
C THR A 48 8.05 -0.56 -8.84
N LEU A 49 6.98 -1.27 -9.21
CA LEU A 49 6.74 -2.65 -8.79
C LEU A 49 7.81 -3.60 -9.34
N ALA A 50 8.15 -3.49 -10.63
CA ALA A 50 9.21 -4.31 -11.24
C ALA A 50 10.57 -4.08 -10.56
N ILE A 51 10.90 -2.82 -10.24
CA ILE A 51 12.12 -2.47 -9.50
C ILE A 51 12.08 -3.05 -8.08
N ALA A 52 10.95 -2.94 -7.39
CA ALA A 52 10.76 -3.50 -6.05
C ALA A 52 10.94 -5.03 -6.06
N GLN A 53 10.43 -5.71 -7.08
CA GLN A 53 10.62 -7.15 -7.23
C GLN A 53 12.08 -7.53 -7.45
N GLN A 54 12.84 -6.76 -8.22
CA GLN A 54 14.28 -6.97 -8.35
C GLN A 54 15.03 -6.82 -7.03
N TYR A 55 14.67 -5.81 -6.22
CA TYR A 55 15.23 -5.67 -4.87
C TYR A 55 14.91 -6.88 -3.99
N ARG A 56 13.67 -7.39 -4.05
CA ARG A 56 13.25 -8.56 -3.28
C ARG A 56 13.98 -9.84 -3.71
N ILE A 57 14.23 -10.02 -4.99
CA ILE A 57 14.99 -11.17 -5.52
C ILE A 57 16.42 -11.17 -4.98
N ASN A 58 17.04 -9.98 -4.88
CA ASN A 58 18.41 -9.83 -4.39
C ASN A 58 18.50 -9.86 -2.85
N ASP A 59 17.47 -9.40 -2.17
CA ASP A 59 17.37 -9.36 -0.71
C ASP A 59 15.90 -9.53 -0.29
N ALA A 60 15.56 -10.67 0.29
CA ALA A 60 14.20 -11.01 0.70
C ALA A 60 13.61 -10.05 1.76
N SER A 61 14.43 -9.25 2.44
CA SER A 61 13.97 -8.21 3.37
C SER A 61 13.52 -6.93 2.66
N LYS A 62 13.87 -6.74 1.39
CA LYS A 62 13.53 -5.59 0.54
C LYS A 62 12.29 -5.87 -0.31
N GLY A 63 11.96 -4.95 -1.21
CA GLY A 63 10.87 -5.10 -2.17
C GLY A 63 9.58 -4.39 -1.78
N TYR A 64 9.55 -3.65 -0.68
CA TYR A 64 8.56 -2.64 -0.39
C TYR A 64 9.05 -1.24 -0.83
N SER A 65 8.20 -0.23 -0.78
CA SER A 65 8.56 1.13 -1.21
C SER A 65 9.81 1.64 -0.46
N PRO A 66 10.87 2.07 -1.15
CA PRO A 66 12.05 2.63 -0.51
C PRO A 66 11.79 3.98 0.18
N TYR A 67 10.64 4.58 -0.10
CA TYR A 67 10.20 5.87 0.47
C TYR A 67 9.30 5.71 1.70
N LEU A 68 9.03 4.48 2.15
CA LEU A 68 8.12 4.18 3.26
C LEU A 68 8.44 5.00 4.51
N ASP A 69 9.71 5.05 4.89
CA ASP A 69 10.15 5.78 6.08
C ASP A 69 9.84 7.28 5.99
N TYR A 70 10.02 7.88 4.82
CA TYR A 70 9.75 9.31 4.60
C TYR A 70 8.27 9.65 4.72
N TYR A 71 7.37 8.76 4.27
CA TYR A 71 5.93 8.98 4.35
C TYR A 71 5.36 8.66 5.73
N ILE A 72 5.82 7.59 6.36
CA ILE A 72 5.20 7.06 7.58
C ILE A 72 5.80 7.68 8.85
N ASN A 73 7.12 7.85 8.90
CA ASN A 73 7.79 8.30 10.12
C ASN A 73 7.27 9.65 10.66
N PRO A 74 6.99 10.68 9.83
CA PRO A 74 6.52 11.98 10.33
C PRO A 74 5.13 11.93 10.97
N ILE A 75 4.26 11.02 10.55
CA ILE A 75 2.82 11.05 10.87
C ILE A 75 2.34 9.88 11.72
N LEU A 76 3.14 8.83 11.87
CA LEU A 76 2.69 7.57 12.48
C LEU A 76 2.12 7.78 13.89
N GLN A 77 2.79 8.54 14.74
CA GLN A 77 2.35 8.80 16.11
C GLN A 77 0.99 9.49 16.12
N ASP A 78 0.85 10.59 15.42
CA ASP A 78 -0.39 11.36 15.35
C ASP A 78 -1.55 10.54 14.76
N CYS A 79 -1.29 9.76 13.72
CA CYS A 79 -2.29 8.88 13.13
C CYS A 79 -2.79 7.84 14.15
N LEU A 80 -1.89 7.25 14.95
CA LEU A 80 -2.28 6.28 15.98
C LEU A 80 -3.02 6.93 17.15
N GLU A 81 -2.62 8.11 17.59
CA GLU A 81 -3.24 8.84 18.70
C GLU A 81 -4.62 9.37 18.32
N HIS A 82 -4.79 9.87 17.10
CA HIS A 82 -6.03 10.48 16.62
C HIS A 82 -6.91 9.57 15.78
N LYS A 83 -6.60 8.24 15.75
CA LYS A 83 -7.38 7.22 15.02
C LYS A 83 -7.53 7.52 13.52
N ILE A 84 -6.50 8.06 12.89
CA ILE A 84 -6.42 8.25 11.44
C ILE A 84 -5.91 6.94 10.85
N LYS A 85 -6.72 6.24 10.08
CA LYS A 85 -6.34 4.97 9.46
C LYS A 85 -5.53 5.23 8.20
N ILE A 86 -4.45 4.47 8.00
CA ILE A 86 -3.57 4.59 6.84
C ILE A 86 -3.83 3.43 5.89
N ILE A 87 -4.00 3.72 4.60
CA ILE A 87 -4.13 2.72 3.54
C ILE A 87 -3.09 3.01 2.47
N SER A 88 -2.28 2.01 2.09
CA SER A 88 -1.25 2.23 1.08
C SER A 88 -0.84 0.97 0.34
N ASN A 89 -0.44 1.15 -0.92
CA ASN A 89 0.25 0.16 -1.74
C ASN A 89 1.79 0.21 -1.61
N MET A 90 2.30 0.81 -0.52
CA MET A 90 3.74 0.80 -0.16
C MET A 90 4.32 -0.60 -0.02
N GLY A 91 3.46 -1.61 0.15
CA GLY A 91 3.88 -3.00 0.20
C GLY A 91 4.61 -3.46 -1.05
N ALA A 92 4.25 -2.91 -2.21
CA ALA A 92 4.87 -3.22 -3.49
C ALA A 92 5.03 -4.74 -3.68
N ALA A 93 6.25 -5.26 -3.85
CA ALA A 93 6.53 -6.68 -3.97
C ALA A 93 6.68 -7.39 -2.60
N ASN A 94 6.69 -6.68 -1.47
CA ASN A 94 6.88 -7.24 -0.13
C ASN A 94 6.01 -6.54 0.95
N PRO A 95 4.70 -6.72 0.93
CA PRO A 95 3.82 -6.12 1.93
C PRO A 95 4.14 -6.52 3.38
N ILE A 96 4.63 -7.75 3.58
CA ILE A 96 5.07 -8.23 4.90
C ILE A 96 6.30 -7.43 5.39
N GLY A 97 7.28 -7.20 4.51
CA GLY A 97 8.45 -6.39 4.81
C GLY A 97 8.08 -4.95 5.19
N ALA A 98 7.15 -4.35 4.44
CA ALA A 98 6.62 -3.03 4.74
C ALA A 98 5.99 -2.97 6.14
N ALA A 99 5.13 -3.93 6.48
CA ALA A 99 4.50 -4.00 7.80
C ALA A 99 5.51 -4.15 8.93
N LYS A 100 6.54 -4.99 8.73
CA LYS A 100 7.65 -5.14 9.71
C LYS A 100 8.38 -3.81 9.91
N ARG A 101 8.71 -3.10 8.82
CA ARG A 101 9.38 -1.80 8.91
C ARG A 101 8.56 -0.77 9.66
N ILE A 102 7.25 -0.70 9.44
CA ILE A 102 6.36 0.20 10.18
C ILE A 102 6.34 -0.13 11.68
N ILE A 103 6.36 -1.41 12.05
CA ILE A 103 6.45 -1.83 13.46
C ILE A 103 7.79 -1.41 14.06
N GLU A 104 8.90 -1.50 13.32
CA GLU A 104 10.22 -1.02 13.76
C GLU A 104 10.20 0.49 13.99
N ILE A 105 9.63 1.28 13.06
CA ILE A 105 9.47 2.72 13.23
C ILE A 105 8.70 3.05 14.53
N ALA A 106 7.61 2.34 14.80
CA ALA A 106 6.86 2.53 16.04
C ALA A 106 7.69 2.22 17.28
N LYS A 107 8.52 1.17 17.24
CA LYS A 107 9.46 0.82 18.31
C LYS A 107 10.53 1.88 18.50
N GLU A 108 11.15 2.36 17.42
CA GLU A 108 12.16 3.43 17.43
C GLU A 108 11.61 4.72 18.06
N LYS A 109 10.35 5.05 17.74
CA LYS A 109 9.61 6.19 18.31
C LYS A 109 9.10 5.96 19.74
N LYS A 110 9.21 4.75 20.26
CA LYS A 110 8.66 4.35 21.59
C LYS A 110 7.14 4.59 21.71
N ILE A 111 6.41 4.43 20.63
CA ILE A 111 4.95 4.53 20.58
C ILE A 111 4.32 3.13 20.56
N ARG A 112 2.99 3.07 20.76
CA ARG A 112 2.28 1.78 20.72
C ARG A 112 2.47 1.07 19.37
N LYS A 113 2.52 -0.25 19.41
CA LYS A 113 2.56 -1.07 18.21
C LYS A 113 1.27 -0.91 17.41
N PRO A 114 1.33 -0.52 16.11
CA PRO A 114 0.15 -0.45 15.25
C PRO A 114 -0.40 -1.85 14.93
N LYS A 115 -1.72 -1.93 14.76
CA LYS A 115 -2.40 -3.09 14.19
C LYS A 115 -2.39 -2.93 12.66
N ILE A 116 -1.68 -3.81 11.97
CA ILE A 116 -1.50 -3.72 10.52
C ILE A 116 -2.17 -4.92 9.86
N ALA A 117 -3.09 -4.67 8.93
CA ALA A 117 -3.56 -5.68 8.00
C ALA A 117 -2.70 -5.68 6.74
N ILE A 118 -2.40 -6.87 6.25
CA ILE A 118 -1.65 -7.08 5.02
C ILE A 118 -2.58 -7.74 4.02
N VAL A 119 -2.76 -7.11 2.85
CA VAL A 119 -3.54 -7.65 1.74
C VAL A 119 -2.56 -8.16 0.69
N GLN A 120 -2.66 -9.44 0.38
CA GLN A 120 -1.80 -10.17 -0.57
C GLN A 120 -2.63 -10.90 -1.61
N GLY A 121 -1.98 -11.40 -2.67
CA GLY A 121 -2.59 -12.18 -3.73
C GLY A 121 -2.51 -11.51 -5.10
N ASP A 122 -1.83 -10.39 -5.19
CA ASP A 122 -1.53 -9.68 -6.43
C ASP A 122 -0.40 -10.33 -7.24
N ASP A 123 0.63 -10.88 -6.59
CA ASP A 123 1.76 -11.57 -7.24
C ASP A 123 1.33 -12.95 -7.73
N ILE A 124 1.17 -13.09 -9.05
CA ILE A 124 0.72 -14.34 -9.69
C ILE A 124 1.85 -15.30 -10.06
N LEU A 125 3.11 -14.90 -9.93
CA LEU A 125 4.25 -15.79 -10.21
C LEU A 125 4.27 -17.04 -9.32
N ASN A 126 3.62 -16.98 -8.16
CA ASN A 126 3.50 -18.12 -7.24
C ASN A 126 2.32 -19.04 -7.58
N TYR A 127 1.42 -18.63 -8.50
CA TYR A 127 0.16 -19.34 -8.81
C TYR A 127 0.06 -19.78 -10.26
N MET A 128 0.80 -19.13 -11.16
CA MET A 128 0.83 -19.45 -12.59
C MET A 128 2.25 -19.83 -13.01
N SER A 129 2.39 -20.78 -13.93
CA SER A 129 3.70 -21.09 -14.51
C SER A 129 4.14 -19.93 -15.42
N GLU A 130 5.45 -19.69 -15.48
CA GLU A 130 6.01 -18.69 -16.40
C GLU A 130 5.58 -18.94 -17.85
N LYS A 131 5.47 -20.23 -18.25
CA LYS A 131 5.00 -20.63 -19.57
C LYS A 131 3.56 -20.17 -19.84
N ASP A 132 2.66 -20.28 -18.88
CA ASP A 132 1.27 -19.87 -19.03
C ASP A 132 1.15 -18.34 -19.15
N ILE A 133 1.94 -17.61 -18.36
CA ILE A 133 2.01 -16.15 -18.44
C ILE A 133 2.53 -15.71 -19.80
N LEU A 134 3.63 -16.29 -20.30
CA LEU A 134 4.24 -15.96 -21.58
C LEU A 134 3.36 -16.31 -22.78
N ASN A 135 2.46 -17.28 -22.64
CA ASN A 135 1.49 -17.63 -23.68
C ASN A 135 0.17 -16.86 -23.58
N SER A 136 0.00 -16.02 -22.58
CA SER A 136 -1.19 -15.18 -22.45
C SER A 136 -1.20 -14.08 -23.51
N PRO A 137 -2.37 -13.73 -24.05
CA PRO A 137 -2.47 -12.62 -25.00
C PRO A 137 -2.11 -11.30 -24.32
N THR A 138 -1.33 -10.45 -24.99
CA THR A 138 -1.08 -9.08 -24.56
C THR A 138 -2.08 -8.13 -25.17
N MET A 139 -2.42 -7.03 -24.47
CA MET A 139 -3.38 -6.03 -24.97
C MET A 139 -2.91 -5.40 -26.29
N GLU A 140 -1.61 -5.26 -26.48
CA GLU A 140 -1.00 -4.66 -27.67
C GLU A 140 -0.64 -5.69 -28.75
N GLY A 141 -0.96 -6.97 -28.53
CA GLY A 141 -0.62 -8.05 -29.46
C GLY A 141 0.88 -8.36 -29.56
N LEU A 142 1.66 -7.94 -28.57
CA LEU A 142 3.11 -8.18 -28.54
C LEU A 142 3.41 -9.66 -28.27
N ASP A 143 4.41 -10.21 -28.97
CA ASP A 143 4.94 -11.53 -28.65
C ASP A 143 5.97 -11.43 -27.52
N ILE A 144 5.60 -11.95 -26.36
CA ILE A 144 6.44 -11.94 -25.16
C ILE A 144 7.07 -13.30 -24.84
N LYS A 145 6.90 -14.32 -25.73
CA LYS A 145 7.30 -15.71 -25.45
C LYS A 145 8.78 -15.91 -25.15
N ASN A 146 9.64 -15.03 -25.64
CA ASN A 146 11.08 -15.10 -25.46
C ASN A 146 11.59 -14.06 -24.43
N THR A 147 10.71 -13.45 -23.63
CA THR A 147 11.11 -12.48 -22.62
C THR A 147 11.28 -13.17 -21.26
N LYS A 148 12.11 -12.59 -20.40
CA LYS A 148 12.24 -13.00 -19.01
C LYS A 148 11.24 -12.21 -18.15
N ILE A 149 10.39 -12.91 -17.42
CA ILE A 149 9.44 -12.29 -16.51
C ILE A 149 10.16 -11.92 -15.22
N THR A 150 10.10 -10.66 -14.83
CA THR A 150 10.60 -10.17 -13.54
C THR A 150 9.49 -10.04 -12.52
N ALA A 151 8.31 -9.58 -12.95
CA ALA A 151 7.13 -9.40 -12.13
C ALA A 151 5.88 -9.71 -12.95
N ALA A 152 4.88 -10.30 -12.32
CA ALA A 152 3.55 -10.51 -12.89
C ALA A 152 2.52 -10.37 -11.77
N ASN A 153 1.67 -9.38 -11.86
CA ASN A 153 0.73 -9.03 -10.81
C ASN A 153 -0.65 -8.77 -11.39
N VAL A 154 -1.67 -9.15 -10.61
CA VAL A 154 -3.06 -8.72 -10.85
C VAL A 154 -3.36 -7.49 -10.00
N TYR A 155 -4.27 -6.65 -10.47
CA TYR A 155 -4.71 -5.49 -9.72
C TYR A 155 -5.83 -5.89 -8.77
N LEU A 156 -5.53 -5.86 -7.45
CA LEU A 156 -6.54 -6.12 -6.43
C LEU A 156 -7.54 -4.96 -6.37
N GLY A 157 -8.81 -5.30 -6.16
CA GLY A 157 -9.89 -4.32 -6.01
C GLY A 157 -10.04 -3.80 -4.58
N ALA A 158 -11.10 -3.04 -4.33
CA ALA A 158 -11.39 -2.39 -3.06
C ALA A 158 -11.86 -3.36 -1.96
N PHE A 159 -12.54 -4.46 -2.31
CA PHE A 159 -13.14 -5.37 -1.32
C PHE A 159 -12.17 -5.95 -0.29
N PRO A 160 -10.95 -6.42 -0.65
CA PRO A 160 -10.00 -6.90 0.33
C PRO A 160 -9.58 -5.82 1.32
N ILE A 161 -9.45 -4.56 0.87
CA ILE A 161 -9.11 -3.41 1.70
C ILE A 161 -10.26 -3.11 2.67
N ALA A 162 -11.50 -3.03 2.17
CA ALA A 162 -12.69 -2.86 2.99
C ALA A 162 -12.82 -3.95 4.07
N ASN A 163 -12.56 -5.21 3.71
CA ASN A 163 -12.61 -6.33 4.64
C ASN A 163 -11.51 -6.25 5.71
N ALA A 164 -10.32 -5.75 5.35
CA ALA A 164 -9.25 -5.49 6.29
C ALA A 164 -9.64 -4.39 7.30
N LEU A 165 -10.22 -3.30 6.82
CA LEU A 165 -10.64 -2.17 7.65
C LEU A 165 -11.74 -2.54 8.67
N LYS A 166 -12.62 -3.50 8.34
CA LYS A 166 -13.64 -4.03 9.27
C LYS A 166 -13.04 -4.72 10.50
N LYS A 167 -11.77 -5.09 10.49
CA LYS A 167 -11.07 -5.74 11.60
C LYS A 167 -10.44 -4.77 12.60
N ASP A 168 -10.85 -3.52 12.58
CA ASP A 168 -10.35 -2.46 13.49
C ASP A 168 -8.82 -2.37 13.50
N VAL A 169 -8.24 -2.26 12.33
CA VAL A 169 -6.80 -2.04 12.14
C VAL A 169 -6.47 -0.56 12.05
N ASP A 170 -5.23 -0.21 12.35
CA ASP A 170 -4.70 1.14 12.21
C ASP A 170 -4.22 1.40 10.77
N ILE A 171 -3.65 0.37 10.14
CA ILE A 171 -2.99 0.47 8.84
C ILE A 171 -3.36 -0.73 7.98
N VAL A 172 -3.61 -0.48 6.70
CA VAL A 172 -3.74 -1.51 5.65
C VAL A 172 -2.61 -1.33 4.65
N ILE A 173 -1.78 -2.36 4.50
CA ILE A 173 -0.72 -2.42 3.51
C ILE A 173 -1.09 -3.44 2.44
N VAL A 174 -0.99 -3.02 1.19
CA VAL A 174 -1.27 -3.86 0.01
C VAL A 174 -0.10 -3.78 -0.98
N GLY A 175 0.01 -4.76 -1.87
CA GLY A 175 0.87 -4.73 -3.04
C GLY A 175 0.21 -4.00 -4.21
N ARG A 176 0.20 -4.59 -5.40
CA ARG A 176 -0.49 -3.99 -6.56
C ARG A 176 -2.01 -4.04 -6.38
N SER A 177 -2.62 -2.88 -6.40
CA SER A 177 -4.07 -2.71 -6.40
C SER A 177 -4.46 -1.72 -7.49
N VAL A 178 -5.73 -1.68 -7.84
CA VAL A 178 -6.29 -0.55 -8.59
C VAL A 178 -6.09 0.72 -7.75
N ASP A 179 -5.58 1.80 -8.33
CA ASP A 179 -5.18 3.01 -7.58
C ASP A 179 -6.35 3.60 -6.79
N SER A 180 -7.54 3.67 -7.40
CA SER A 180 -8.77 4.13 -6.74
C SER A 180 -9.26 3.17 -5.64
N ALA A 181 -8.83 1.92 -5.61
CA ALA A 181 -9.23 0.96 -4.58
C ALA A 181 -8.75 1.36 -3.19
N LEU A 182 -7.66 2.13 -3.09
CA LEU A 182 -7.14 2.65 -1.82
C LEU A 182 -8.09 3.64 -1.16
N ALA A 183 -8.88 4.38 -1.96
CA ALA A 183 -9.87 5.33 -1.46
C ALA A 183 -11.26 4.71 -1.32
N LEU A 184 -11.61 3.71 -2.15
CA LEU A 184 -12.93 3.09 -2.18
C LEU A 184 -13.09 1.94 -1.16
N GLY A 185 -11.99 1.36 -0.73
CA GLY A 185 -11.97 0.28 0.28
C GLY A 185 -12.11 0.80 1.67
#